data_e7aa8c78c52f5ae50a128fdd524935aa
#
_entry.id   e7aa8c78c52f5ae50a128fdd524935aa
#
_cell.length_a   1.000
_cell.length_b   1.000
_cell.length_c   1.000
_cell.angle_alpha   90.00
_cell.angle_beta   90.00
_cell.angle_gamma   90.00
#
_symmetry.space_group_name_H-M   'P 1'
#
loop_
_entity.id
_entity.type
_entity.pdbx_description
1 polymer ?
#
loop_
_entity_poly.entity_id
_entity_poly.type
_entity_poly.pdbx_seq_one_letter_code
_entity_poly.pdbx_strand_id
1 'polypeptide(L)'
;MTLPIRNVAIIAHVDHGKTTLVDALLKQSGIFREGEDVPDCVMDSNDLERERGITILSKNTAVRYKDILINIVDTPGHADFGGEVERVLGMVDGCILIVDANEGPMPQTRFVLKKALEKGLRPIVVVNKIDRPQADPYGAIDKVLDLFLELGADDDQCEFPYLFASGLQGYAKEDLDAEPVDMQPLFEAILHHVPPPVGDPAKPLQLQVTTLDYSEYLGRIVIGRIHNGTIKASQQAALVKDTGDIVQAKVTKLMGFEGLKRVDLKEASAGYIVAVAGFADANIGETITCPNEPQALPLIKVDEPTLQMTFCVNDSPFAGKEGDFVTSRQLRDRLFRELETNVALRVEPTDSPDKFLVSGRGELHLGILIETMRRQGYEFQVSQPQVIYREVNGQPCEPFEYLVLDVPEEAVGSCIERLGQRKGEMQDMQVGANGRTQIDFVIPARGLVGFRGDFLRLTKGEGIMNHSFLEYRPMTGELETRRNGVIVAFEEGVATFYALKNGEDRGVFFIKPGTKVYKNMIIGEHNRPQDLDLNVCKTKQLTNHRSATGDELVQLQAPMDMSLERALEYIGPDELVEITPESVRLRKLSKKKLAKQGKR
;
A
#
# COMPACT_ATOMS: atom_id res chain seq x y z
N MET A 1 10.51 13.61 35.32
CA MET A 1 11.69 13.91 34.52
C MET A 1 11.39 13.39 33.13
N THR A 2 11.50 14.23 32.10
CA THR A 2 11.40 13.78 30.70
C THR A 2 12.68 13.04 30.36
N LEU A 3 12.56 11.81 29.85
CA LEU A 3 13.72 11.04 29.39
C LEU A 3 14.31 11.68 28.12
N PRO A 4 15.63 11.62 27.90
CA PRO A 4 16.19 11.95 26.61
C PRO A 4 15.62 11.01 25.53
N ILE A 5 15.43 11.54 24.32
CA ILE A 5 14.68 10.85 23.27
C ILE A 5 15.53 10.70 22.00
N ARG A 6 15.25 9.65 21.21
CA ARG A 6 15.62 9.49 19.81
C ARG A 6 14.40 9.08 19.02
N ASN A 7 14.14 9.74 17.90
CA ASN A 7 13.06 9.40 16.99
C ASN A 7 13.66 8.88 15.69
N VAL A 8 13.38 7.64 15.34
CA VAL A 8 13.96 6.97 14.17
C VAL A 8 12.87 6.31 13.33
N ALA A 9 12.94 6.48 12.00
CA ALA A 9 12.13 5.73 11.05
C ALA A 9 12.87 4.49 10.58
N ILE A 10 12.15 3.43 10.27
CA ILE A 10 12.72 2.23 9.65
C ILE A 10 12.27 2.14 8.20
N ILE A 11 13.23 2.09 7.30
CA ILE A 11 13.07 1.98 5.85
C ILE A 11 13.61 0.62 5.42
N ALA A 12 12.81 -0.17 4.74
CA ALA A 12 13.22 -1.45 4.18
C ALA A 12 12.38 -1.83 2.97
N HIS A 13 12.97 -2.64 2.10
CA HIS A 13 12.19 -3.35 1.09
C HIS A 13 11.37 -4.49 1.75
N VAL A 14 10.33 -4.94 1.05
CA VAL A 14 9.60 -6.16 1.41
C VAL A 14 10.61 -7.31 1.50
N ASP A 15 10.43 -8.17 2.49
CA ASP A 15 11.30 -9.33 2.76
C ASP A 15 12.76 -9.03 3.14
N HIS A 16 13.23 -7.78 3.24
CA HIS A 16 14.56 -7.47 3.76
C HIS A 16 14.72 -7.70 5.28
N GLY A 17 13.64 -8.12 5.95
CA GLY A 17 13.65 -8.51 7.36
C GLY A 17 13.43 -7.36 8.34
N LYS A 18 12.69 -6.32 7.92
CA LYS A 18 12.28 -5.18 8.76
C LYS A 18 11.60 -5.65 10.04
N THR A 19 10.52 -6.40 9.92
CA THR A 19 9.72 -6.89 11.05
C THR A 19 10.55 -7.75 12.00
N THR A 20 11.36 -8.66 11.45
CA THR A 20 12.23 -9.55 12.23
C THR A 20 13.29 -8.77 13.02
N LEU A 21 13.88 -7.74 12.42
CA LEU A 21 14.87 -6.89 13.09
C LEU A 21 14.23 -6.07 14.21
N VAL A 22 13.05 -5.49 13.96
CA VAL A 22 12.31 -4.73 15.00
C VAL A 22 11.85 -5.65 16.13
N ASP A 23 11.39 -6.85 15.82
CA ASP A 23 11.05 -7.85 16.85
C ASP A 23 12.25 -8.20 17.73
N ALA A 24 13.46 -8.34 17.13
CA ALA A 24 14.69 -8.58 17.88
C ALA A 24 15.03 -7.39 18.80
N LEU A 25 14.90 -6.14 18.32
CA LEU A 25 15.07 -4.95 19.12
C LEU A 25 14.07 -4.89 20.29
N LEU A 26 12.80 -5.17 20.02
CA LEU A 26 11.75 -5.17 21.05
C LEU A 26 12.00 -6.26 22.12
N LYS A 27 12.35 -7.48 21.71
CA LYS A 27 12.65 -8.59 22.62
C LYS A 27 13.83 -8.29 23.54
N GLN A 28 14.87 -7.63 23.01
CA GLN A 28 16.09 -7.32 23.76
C GLN A 28 16.05 -6.00 24.52
N SER A 29 15.04 -5.16 24.30
CA SER A 29 14.86 -3.89 25.06
C SER A 29 14.33 -4.07 26.49
N GLY A 30 14.00 -5.31 26.91
CA GLY A 30 13.46 -5.60 28.24
C GLY A 30 12.00 -5.17 28.48
N ILE A 31 11.26 -4.82 27.41
CA ILE A 31 9.83 -4.44 27.49
C ILE A 31 8.96 -5.65 27.86
N PHE A 32 9.33 -6.82 27.37
CA PHE A 32 8.63 -8.07 27.68
C PHE A 32 9.19 -8.71 28.94
N ARG A 33 8.31 -9.29 29.76
CA ARG A 33 8.74 -10.01 30.97
C ARG A 33 9.42 -11.33 30.56
N GLU A 34 10.42 -11.75 31.33
CA GLU A 34 11.03 -13.09 31.16
C GLU A 34 9.92 -14.16 31.20
N GLY A 35 9.79 -14.94 30.09
CA GLY A 35 8.78 -16.00 29.96
C GLY A 35 7.43 -15.55 29.37
N GLU A 36 7.28 -14.29 28.94
CA GLU A 36 6.10 -13.85 28.20
C GLU A 36 6.22 -14.37 26.75
N ASP A 37 5.21 -15.14 26.31
CA ASP A 37 5.14 -15.65 24.92
C ASP A 37 4.86 -14.47 23.99
N VAL A 38 5.89 -14.00 23.30
CA VAL A 38 5.78 -12.91 22.34
C VAL A 38 5.53 -13.52 20.96
N PRO A 39 4.37 -13.26 20.34
CA PRO A 39 4.12 -13.75 18.99
C PRO A 39 5.16 -13.17 18.02
N ASP A 40 5.55 -13.93 17.01
CA ASP A 40 6.39 -13.43 15.93
C ASP A 40 5.61 -12.40 15.08
N CYS A 41 6.33 -11.48 14.45
CA CYS A 41 5.75 -10.39 13.65
C CYS A 41 4.86 -9.45 14.49
N VAL A 42 5.35 -9.03 15.66
CA VAL A 42 4.62 -8.19 16.61
C VAL A 42 4.16 -6.86 15.98
N MET A 43 4.93 -6.33 15.02
CA MET A 43 4.58 -5.10 14.30
C MET A 43 3.50 -5.32 13.24
N ASP A 44 3.40 -6.49 12.62
CA ASP A 44 2.43 -6.78 11.56
C ASP A 44 1.12 -7.31 12.17
N SER A 45 0.34 -6.42 12.77
CA SER A 45 -0.92 -6.77 13.46
C SER A 45 -2.10 -6.99 12.52
N ASN A 46 -1.99 -6.58 11.24
CA ASN A 46 -3.04 -6.72 10.24
C ASN A 46 -2.80 -8.01 9.43
N ASP A 47 -3.82 -8.86 9.29
CA ASP A 47 -3.72 -10.10 8.52
C ASP A 47 -3.34 -9.85 7.05
N LEU A 48 -3.80 -8.74 6.45
CA LEU A 48 -3.43 -8.34 5.09
C LEU A 48 -1.94 -7.96 4.96
N GLU A 49 -1.36 -7.33 5.99
CA GLU A 49 0.08 -7.03 6.01
C GLU A 49 0.89 -8.33 6.04
N ARG A 50 0.50 -9.30 6.88
CA ARG A 50 1.16 -10.62 6.99
C ARG A 50 1.05 -11.42 5.70
N GLU A 51 -0.15 -11.47 5.10
CA GLU A 51 -0.38 -12.24 3.86
C GLU A 51 0.38 -11.67 2.67
N ARG A 52 0.52 -10.34 2.60
CA ARG A 52 1.15 -9.63 1.49
C ARG A 52 2.63 -9.34 1.73
N GLY A 53 3.11 -9.52 2.96
CA GLY A 53 4.48 -9.18 3.37
C GLY A 53 4.80 -7.69 3.29
N ILE A 54 3.80 -6.80 3.28
CA ILE A 54 3.99 -5.34 3.14
C ILE A 54 3.42 -4.61 4.35
N THR A 55 4.08 -3.53 4.78
CA THR A 55 3.52 -2.58 5.73
C THR A 55 2.53 -1.66 5.02
N ILE A 56 1.30 -1.64 5.48
CA ILE A 56 0.20 -0.81 4.94
C ILE A 56 0.07 0.48 5.75
N LEU A 57 0.07 0.36 7.08
CA LEU A 57 -0.08 1.48 7.99
C LEU A 57 1.19 1.69 8.81
N SER A 58 1.59 2.95 8.96
CA SER A 58 2.68 3.31 9.86
C SER A 58 2.33 3.01 11.31
N LYS A 59 3.26 2.42 12.04
CA LYS A 59 3.10 2.10 13.46
C LYS A 59 4.19 2.75 14.27
N ASN A 60 3.79 3.23 15.44
CA ASN A 60 4.71 3.81 16.40
C ASN A 60 4.95 2.81 17.53
N THR A 61 6.20 2.52 17.79
CA THR A 61 6.63 1.77 18.97
C THR A 61 7.74 2.53 19.69
N ALA A 62 7.94 2.26 20.95
CA ALA A 62 9.01 2.88 21.71
C ALA A 62 9.73 1.85 22.57
N VAL A 63 11.03 1.89 22.56
CA VAL A 63 11.90 1.04 23.38
C VAL A 63 12.70 1.91 24.33
N ARG A 64 13.04 1.38 25.50
CA ARG A 64 13.91 2.06 26.45
C ARG A 64 15.26 1.36 26.47
N TYR A 65 16.30 2.13 26.21
CA TYR A 65 17.68 1.66 26.28
C TYR A 65 18.53 2.68 27.04
N LYS A 66 19.22 2.27 28.13
CA LYS A 66 20.08 3.14 28.98
C LYS A 66 19.39 4.45 29.34
N ASP A 67 18.26 4.50 29.94
CA ASP A 67 17.53 5.74 30.29
C ASP A 67 17.17 6.68 29.11
N ILE A 68 17.29 6.21 27.88
CA ILE A 68 16.87 6.93 26.67
C ILE A 68 15.65 6.25 26.08
N LEU A 69 14.64 7.04 25.69
CA LEU A 69 13.48 6.58 24.97
C LEU A 69 13.75 6.63 23.48
N ILE A 70 13.74 5.50 22.79
CA ILE A 70 13.88 5.39 21.35
C ILE A 70 12.51 5.12 20.75
N ASN A 71 11.94 6.11 20.09
CA ASN A 71 10.73 5.94 19.29
C ASN A 71 11.11 5.39 17.92
N ILE A 72 10.51 4.27 17.56
CA ILE A 72 10.70 3.60 16.28
C ILE A 72 9.39 3.75 15.51
N VAL A 73 9.46 4.41 14.36
CA VAL A 73 8.31 4.61 13.48
C VAL A 73 8.46 3.73 12.25
N ASP A 74 7.55 2.79 12.08
CA ASP A 74 7.53 1.93 10.91
C ASP A 74 7.00 2.66 9.68
N THR A 75 7.68 2.54 8.53
CA THR A 75 7.29 3.20 7.29
C THR A 75 6.79 2.19 6.27
N PRO A 76 5.66 2.48 5.59
CA PRO A 76 5.28 1.70 4.41
C PRO A 76 6.37 1.78 3.33
N GLY A 77 6.64 0.65 2.68
CA GLY A 77 7.65 0.60 1.59
C GLY A 77 7.10 0.92 0.21
N HIS A 78 5.78 0.82 0.00
CA HIS A 78 5.16 0.95 -1.32
C HIS A 78 4.81 2.42 -1.64
N ALA A 79 5.01 2.83 -2.90
CA ALA A 79 4.77 4.21 -3.35
C ALA A 79 3.30 4.66 -3.20
N ASP A 80 2.32 3.75 -3.30
CA ASP A 80 0.90 4.04 -3.08
C ASP A 80 0.61 4.62 -1.67
N PHE A 81 1.52 4.39 -0.72
CA PHE A 81 1.47 4.92 0.65
C PHE A 81 2.45 6.10 0.87
N GLY A 82 2.95 6.72 -0.20
CA GLY A 82 3.94 7.79 -0.16
C GLY A 82 3.58 8.96 0.76
N GLY A 83 2.29 9.33 0.87
CA GLY A 83 1.86 10.35 1.82
C GLY A 83 2.01 9.98 3.28
N GLU A 84 1.93 8.70 3.61
CA GLU A 84 2.23 8.23 4.95
C GLU A 84 3.72 8.28 5.24
N VAL A 85 4.55 7.93 4.26
CA VAL A 85 5.99 8.04 4.35
C VAL A 85 6.42 9.49 4.63
N GLU A 86 5.93 10.47 3.87
CA GLU A 86 6.27 11.88 4.06
C GLU A 86 5.90 12.41 5.44
N ARG A 87 4.75 11.97 5.97
CA ARG A 87 4.28 12.32 7.31
C ARG A 87 5.14 11.71 8.40
N VAL A 88 5.43 10.42 8.27
CA VAL A 88 6.29 9.68 9.23
C VAL A 88 7.67 10.30 9.29
N LEU A 89 8.29 10.57 8.13
CA LEU A 89 9.61 11.21 8.06
C LEU A 89 9.62 12.63 8.66
N GLY A 90 8.45 13.28 8.80
CA GLY A 90 8.32 14.56 9.54
C GLY A 90 8.38 14.41 11.05
N MET A 91 8.17 13.21 11.60
CA MET A 91 8.19 12.96 13.05
C MET A 91 9.56 12.55 13.58
N VAL A 92 10.49 12.16 12.72
CA VAL A 92 11.77 11.54 13.12
C VAL A 92 12.97 12.45 12.91
N ASP A 93 14.07 12.12 13.56
CA ASP A 93 15.34 12.85 13.51
C ASP A 93 16.44 12.05 12.80
N GLY A 94 16.18 10.77 12.49
CA GLY A 94 17.06 9.90 11.70
C GLY A 94 16.28 8.72 11.14
N CYS A 95 16.94 7.90 10.32
CA CYS A 95 16.34 6.70 9.78
C CYS A 95 17.33 5.52 9.73
N ILE A 96 16.80 4.32 9.78
CA ILE A 96 17.54 3.08 9.59
C ILE A 96 17.13 2.53 8.22
N LEU A 97 18.09 2.31 7.34
CA LEU A 97 17.92 1.67 6.06
C LEU A 97 18.33 0.21 6.16
N ILE A 98 17.39 -0.72 6.07
CA ILE A 98 17.67 -2.16 6.10
C ILE A 98 17.79 -2.68 4.67
N VAL A 99 18.89 -3.35 4.38
CA VAL A 99 19.22 -3.91 3.07
C VAL A 99 19.58 -5.38 3.23
N ASP A 100 19.06 -6.24 2.35
CA ASP A 100 19.46 -7.65 2.31
C ASP A 100 20.88 -7.78 1.77
N ALA A 101 21.73 -8.55 2.47
CA ALA A 101 23.14 -8.74 2.11
C ALA A 101 23.36 -9.41 0.73
N ASN A 102 22.36 -10.11 0.20
CA ASN A 102 22.45 -10.77 -1.09
C ASN A 102 21.86 -9.90 -2.23
N GLU A 103 20.70 -9.30 -1.98
CA GLU A 103 19.95 -8.58 -3.01
C GLU A 103 20.45 -7.12 -3.17
N GLY A 104 20.88 -6.49 -2.07
CA GLY A 104 21.23 -5.08 -2.06
C GLY A 104 19.98 -4.18 -1.96
N PRO A 105 20.11 -2.87 -2.22
CA PRO A 105 18.99 -1.94 -2.20
C PRO A 105 18.05 -2.20 -3.38
N MET A 106 16.75 -2.34 -3.08
CA MET A 106 15.72 -2.65 -4.07
C MET A 106 14.92 -1.39 -4.46
N PRO A 107 14.28 -1.36 -5.65
CA PRO A 107 13.62 -0.17 -6.18
C PRO A 107 12.58 0.50 -5.27
N GLN A 108 11.84 -0.27 -4.45
CA GLN A 108 10.85 0.30 -3.52
C GLN A 108 11.49 1.19 -2.46
N THR A 109 12.68 0.84 -2.03
CA THR A 109 13.45 1.61 -1.04
C THR A 109 13.85 2.98 -1.57
N ARG A 110 14.04 3.10 -2.89
CA ARG A 110 14.48 4.32 -3.59
C ARG A 110 13.58 5.52 -3.30
N PHE A 111 12.25 5.33 -3.38
CA PHE A 111 11.29 6.41 -3.12
C PHE A 111 11.38 6.92 -1.68
N VAL A 112 11.34 6.01 -0.70
CA VAL A 112 11.36 6.38 0.72
C VAL A 112 12.71 7.00 1.11
N LEU A 113 13.81 6.44 0.59
CA LEU A 113 15.15 6.94 0.82
C LEU A 113 15.32 8.34 0.21
N LYS A 114 14.87 8.57 -1.03
CA LYS A 114 14.89 9.91 -1.65
C LYS A 114 14.21 10.96 -0.76
N LYS A 115 13.02 10.63 -0.24
CA LYS A 115 12.29 11.54 0.66
C LYS A 115 13.00 11.77 1.99
N ALA A 116 13.70 10.77 2.51
CA ALA A 116 14.52 10.90 3.72
C ALA A 116 15.73 11.82 3.49
N LEU A 117 16.44 11.64 2.37
CA LEU A 117 17.59 12.47 1.97
C LEU A 117 17.18 13.93 1.70
N GLU A 118 16.07 14.16 0.98
CA GLU A 118 15.50 15.50 0.74
C GLU A 118 15.17 16.25 2.04
N LYS A 119 14.85 15.54 3.12
CA LYS A 119 14.63 16.10 4.47
C LYS A 119 15.90 16.28 5.28
N GLY A 120 17.07 15.96 4.72
CA GLY A 120 18.36 16.06 5.40
C GLY A 120 18.56 14.99 6.50
N LEU A 121 17.81 13.90 6.48
CA LEU A 121 18.02 12.79 7.41
C LEU A 121 19.30 12.04 7.03
N ARG A 122 20.04 11.59 8.05
CA ARG A 122 21.22 10.72 7.88
C ARG A 122 20.83 9.29 8.16
N PRO A 123 20.81 8.41 7.14
CA PRO A 123 20.48 7.00 7.33
C PRO A 123 21.61 6.23 8.02
N ILE A 124 21.23 5.34 8.95
CA ILE A 124 22.08 4.24 9.41
C ILE A 124 21.78 3.04 8.53
N VAL A 125 22.77 2.51 7.83
CA VAL A 125 22.59 1.36 6.93
C VAL A 125 22.78 0.08 7.72
N VAL A 126 21.79 -0.83 7.67
CA VAL A 126 21.87 -2.14 8.30
C VAL A 126 21.81 -3.20 7.21
N VAL A 127 22.94 -3.84 6.94
CA VAL A 127 23.05 -4.95 6.02
C VAL A 127 22.61 -6.22 6.76
N ASN A 128 21.38 -6.66 6.47
CA ASN A 128 20.71 -7.74 7.17
C ASN A 128 20.89 -9.09 6.44
N LYS A 129 20.61 -10.18 7.14
CA LYS A 129 20.69 -11.56 6.64
C LYS A 129 22.10 -12.01 6.26
N ILE A 130 23.10 -11.51 6.96
CA ILE A 130 24.51 -11.91 6.75
C ILE A 130 24.78 -13.39 7.07
N ASP A 131 23.85 -14.06 7.74
CA ASP A 131 23.86 -15.49 8.03
C ASP A 131 23.59 -16.38 6.81
N ARG A 132 23.16 -15.81 5.68
CA ARG A 132 22.89 -16.56 4.45
C ARG A 132 24.18 -16.94 3.72
N PRO A 133 24.27 -18.16 3.12
CA PRO A 133 25.48 -18.61 2.42
C PRO A 133 25.88 -17.76 1.20
N GLN A 134 24.93 -17.02 0.63
CA GLN A 134 25.12 -16.19 -0.57
C GLN A 134 25.26 -14.70 -0.23
N ALA A 135 25.41 -14.35 1.05
CA ALA A 135 25.54 -12.98 1.47
C ALA A 135 26.83 -12.35 0.95
N ASP A 136 26.70 -11.16 0.36
CA ASP A 136 27.80 -10.27 -0.02
C ASP A 136 27.61 -8.90 0.68
N PRO A 137 27.96 -8.79 1.97
CA PRO A 137 27.67 -7.61 2.75
C PRO A 137 28.37 -6.35 2.26
N TYR A 138 29.61 -6.44 1.79
CA TYR A 138 30.37 -5.29 1.27
C TYR A 138 29.85 -4.85 -0.10
N GLY A 139 29.52 -5.80 -0.99
CA GLY A 139 28.89 -5.47 -2.26
C GLY A 139 27.49 -4.84 -2.09
N ALA A 140 26.76 -5.17 -1.02
CA ALA A 140 25.52 -4.50 -0.68
C ALA A 140 25.75 -3.04 -0.25
N ILE A 141 26.81 -2.74 0.51
CA ILE A 141 27.21 -1.37 0.90
C ILE A 141 27.56 -0.55 -0.33
N ASP A 142 28.37 -1.09 -1.24
CA ASP A 142 28.76 -0.38 -2.47
C ASP A 142 27.53 0.00 -3.31
N LYS A 143 26.58 -0.93 -3.48
CA LYS A 143 25.30 -0.64 -4.16
C LYS A 143 24.45 0.41 -3.44
N VAL A 144 24.49 0.45 -2.11
CA VAL A 144 23.80 1.50 -1.33
C VAL A 144 24.45 2.85 -1.59
N LEU A 145 25.79 2.93 -1.62
CA LEU A 145 26.50 4.15 -1.94
C LEU A 145 26.17 4.66 -3.34
N ASP A 146 26.16 3.78 -4.34
CA ASP A 146 25.74 4.10 -5.71
C ASP A 146 24.33 4.69 -5.72
N LEU A 147 23.40 4.05 -4.99
CA LEU A 147 22.03 4.55 -4.88
C LEU A 147 21.95 5.93 -4.23
N PHE A 148 22.75 6.22 -3.20
CA PHE A 148 22.79 7.54 -2.55
C PHE A 148 23.27 8.61 -3.54
N LEU A 149 24.32 8.33 -4.30
CA LEU A 149 24.86 9.23 -5.34
C LEU A 149 23.81 9.49 -6.44
N GLU A 150 23.11 8.46 -6.91
CA GLU A 150 22.04 8.61 -7.90
C GLU A 150 20.87 9.46 -7.39
N LEU A 151 20.56 9.37 -6.09
CA LEU A 151 19.49 10.15 -5.47
C LEU A 151 19.89 11.58 -5.13
N GLY A 152 21.16 11.96 -5.39
CA GLY A 152 21.69 13.30 -5.14
C GLY A 152 21.99 13.57 -3.67
N ALA A 153 22.40 12.54 -2.91
CA ALA A 153 22.89 12.69 -1.54
C ALA A 153 24.13 13.61 -1.50
N ASP A 154 24.25 14.39 -0.42
CA ASP A 154 25.43 15.19 -0.17
C ASP A 154 26.59 14.35 0.42
N ASP A 155 27.78 14.96 0.50
CA ASP A 155 28.97 14.26 1.00
C ASP A 155 28.78 13.73 2.42
N ASP A 156 28.11 14.49 3.30
CA ASP A 156 27.81 14.10 4.68
C ASP A 156 26.83 12.90 4.75
N GLN A 157 25.92 12.78 3.78
CA GLN A 157 24.98 11.67 3.68
C GLN A 157 25.62 10.43 3.08
N CYS A 158 26.60 10.59 2.18
CA CYS A 158 27.37 9.47 1.61
C CYS A 158 28.34 8.84 2.62
N GLU A 159 28.74 9.59 3.68
CA GLU A 159 29.48 9.04 4.83
C GLU A 159 28.55 8.43 5.87
N PHE A 160 27.69 7.50 5.45
CA PHE A 160 26.72 6.87 6.34
C PHE A 160 27.35 5.80 7.25
N PRO A 161 26.95 5.69 8.53
CA PRO A 161 27.31 4.57 9.38
C PRO A 161 26.62 3.29 8.91
N TYR A 162 27.32 2.17 8.96
CA TYR A 162 26.73 0.88 8.61
C TYR A 162 27.00 -0.20 9.66
N LEU A 163 26.11 -1.18 9.70
CA LEU A 163 26.17 -2.35 10.58
C LEU A 163 25.78 -3.60 9.80
N PHE A 164 26.31 -4.72 10.26
CA PHE A 164 25.97 -6.04 9.77
C PHE A 164 25.03 -6.74 10.75
N ALA A 165 23.93 -7.32 10.29
CA ALA A 165 22.93 -7.91 11.19
C ALA A 165 22.35 -9.24 10.67
N SER A 166 21.90 -10.05 11.61
CA SER A 166 20.93 -11.11 11.38
C SER A 166 19.74 -10.90 12.30
N GLY A 167 18.67 -10.31 11.75
CA GLY A 167 17.43 -10.11 12.49
C GLY A 167 16.83 -11.44 12.98
N LEU A 168 16.99 -12.52 12.21
CA LEU A 168 16.51 -13.85 12.56
C LEU A 168 17.26 -14.43 13.79
N GLN A 169 18.57 -14.25 13.84
CA GLN A 169 19.41 -14.73 14.94
C GLN A 169 19.51 -13.71 16.09
N GLY A 170 19.03 -12.47 15.89
CA GLY A 170 18.91 -11.45 16.92
C GLY A 170 20.23 -10.78 17.31
N TYR A 171 21.15 -10.54 16.36
CA TYR A 171 22.40 -9.83 16.61
C TYR A 171 22.73 -8.78 15.54
N ALA A 172 23.53 -7.80 15.92
CA ALA A 172 24.16 -6.82 15.03
C ALA A 172 25.66 -6.71 15.34
N LYS A 173 26.47 -6.31 14.35
CA LYS A 173 27.92 -6.15 14.46
C LYS A 173 28.40 -4.92 13.70
N GLU A 174 29.47 -4.28 14.18
CA GLU A 174 30.17 -3.23 13.45
C GLU A 174 31.18 -3.78 12.43
N ASP A 175 31.72 -4.98 12.70
CA ASP A 175 32.67 -5.70 11.84
C ASP A 175 32.19 -7.15 11.65
N LEU A 176 32.38 -7.70 10.44
CA LEU A 176 32.01 -9.08 10.12
C LEU A 176 32.78 -10.11 10.95
N ASP A 177 34.02 -9.78 11.35
CA ASP A 177 34.87 -10.67 12.16
C ASP A 177 34.53 -10.60 13.67
N ALA A 178 33.68 -9.66 14.10
CA ALA A 178 33.27 -9.55 15.50
C ALA A 178 32.34 -10.72 15.91
N GLU A 179 32.40 -11.11 17.19
CA GLU A 179 31.53 -12.14 17.74
C GLU A 179 30.05 -11.70 17.71
N PRO A 180 29.12 -12.56 17.24
CA PRO A 180 27.69 -12.27 17.25
C PRO A 180 27.12 -12.41 18.66
N VAL A 181 26.70 -11.34 19.31
CA VAL A 181 26.21 -11.37 20.69
C VAL A 181 24.71 -10.98 20.75
N ASP A 182 24.40 -9.73 20.47
CA ASP A 182 23.06 -9.17 20.60
C ASP A 182 22.85 -7.94 19.67
N MET A 183 21.74 -7.22 19.86
CA MET A 183 21.42 -5.99 19.12
C MET A 183 22.05 -4.72 19.74
N GLN A 184 22.87 -4.82 20.76
CA GLN A 184 23.48 -3.66 21.40
C GLN A 184 24.20 -2.74 20.41
N PRO A 185 25.00 -3.21 19.43
CA PRO A 185 25.66 -2.34 18.45
C PRO A 185 24.68 -1.43 17.69
N LEU A 186 23.48 -1.93 17.36
CA LEU A 186 22.46 -1.14 16.68
C LEU A 186 21.85 -0.08 17.61
N PHE A 187 21.60 -0.40 18.88
CA PHE A 187 21.16 0.60 19.86
C PHE A 187 22.20 1.70 20.04
N GLU A 188 23.48 1.35 20.18
CA GLU A 188 24.57 2.33 20.31
C GLU A 188 24.70 3.21 19.05
N ALA A 189 24.60 2.62 17.84
CA ALA A 189 24.60 3.37 16.61
C ALA A 189 23.44 4.38 16.54
N ILE A 190 22.22 4.00 16.96
CA ILE A 190 21.09 4.93 17.05
C ILE A 190 21.41 6.09 18.01
N LEU A 191 21.97 5.81 19.19
CA LEU A 191 22.29 6.84 20.17
C LEU A 191 23.37 7.79 19.68
N HIS A 192 24.33 7.29 18.90
CA HIS A 192 25.50 8.05 18.44
C HIS A 192 25.19 8.88 17.20
N HIS A 193 24.49 8.30 16.23
CA HIS A 193 24.29 8.90 14.90
C HIS A 193 22.96 9.62 14.74
N VAL A 194 21.90 9.24 15.47
CA VAL A 194 20.62 9.97 15.42
C VAL A 194 20.69 11.15 16.40
N PRO A 195 20.54 12.40 15.93
CA PRO A 195 20.57 13.56 16.83
C PRO A 195 19.36 13.56 17.78
N PRO A 196 19.48 14.19 18.95
CA PRO A 196 18.34 14.43 19.81
C PRO A 196 17.35 15.36 19.10
N PRO A 197 16.04 15.22 19.38
CA PRO A 197 15.02 16.08 18.77
C PRO A 197 15.26 17.55 19.11
N VAL A 198 15.17 18.40 18.09
CA VAL A 198 15.27 19.85 18.26
C VAL A 198 13.90 20.38 18.70
N GLY A 199 13.87 21.18 19.78
CA GLY A 199 12.65 21.81 20.27
C GLY A 199 12.87 22.46 21.65
N ASP A 200 12.10 23.47 21.96
CA ASP A 200 12.20 24.21 23.24
C ASP A 200 10.93 23.98 24.08
N PRO A 201 11.03 23.27 25.21
CA PRO A 201 9.90 23.03 26.10
C PRO A 201 9.28 24.29 26.71
N ALA A 202 10.03 25.43 26.73
CA ALA A 202 9.57 26.69 27.30
C ALA A 202 8.75 27.54 26.31
N LYS A 203 8.81 27.23 25.01
CA LYS A 203 8.01 27.91 23.98
C LYS A 203 6.53 27.52 24.03
N PRO A 204 5.64 28.29 23.36
CA PRO A 204 4.26 27.87 23.15
C PRO A 204 4.15 26.48 22.54
N LEU A 205 3.11 25.73 22.93
CA LEU A 205 2.88 24.39 22.42
C LEU A 205 2.70 24.39 20.89
N GLN A 206 3.41 23.51 20.22
CA GLN A 206 3.25 23.20 18.80
C GLN A 206 3.35 21.67 18.61
N LEU A 207 2.20 21.01 18.45
CA LEU A 207 2.10 19.60 18.14
C LEU A 207 1.51 19.45 16.74
N GLN A 208 2.26 18.89 15.80
CA GLN A 208 1.78 18.65 14.44
C GLN A 208 1.05 17.31 14.36
N VAL A 209 -0.16 17.33 13.82
CA VAL A 209 -0.97 16.14 13.56
C VAL A 209 -0.40 15.40 12.36
N THR A 210 0.09 14.18 12.56
CA THR A 210 0.72 13.38 11.49
C THR A 210 -0.07 12.13 11.13
N THR A 211 -0.72 11.52 12.12
CA THR A 211 -1.54 10.31 11.92
C THR A 211 -2.82 10.43 12.74
N LEU A 212 -3.89 9.87 12.22
CA LEU A 212 -5.17 9.77 12.92
C LEU A 212 -5.46 8.31 13.23
N ASP A 213 -6.09 8.10 14.38
CA ASP A 213 -6.61 6.81 14.79
C ASP A 213 -8.00 7.01 15.42
N TYR A 214 -8.73 5.95 15.62
CA TYR A 214 -10.07 6.00 16.16
C TYR A 214 -10.29 4.94 17.25
N SER A 215 -10.97 5.33 18.31
CA SER A 215 -11.42 4.43 19.35
C SER A 215 -12.90 4.66 19.65
N GLU A 216 -13.68 3.60 19.78
CA GLU A 216 -15.11 3.71 20.11
C GLU A 216 -15.37 4.44 21.43
N TYR A 217 -14.39 4.42 22.36
CA TYR A 217 -14.49 5.08 23.69
C TYR A 217 -13.96 6.50 23.72
N LEU A 218 -12.92 6.80 22.95
CA LEU A 218 -12.21 8.08 22.97
C LEU A 218 -12.54 8.97 21.77
N GLY A 219 -13.20 8.41 20.76
CA GLY A 219 -13.38 9.03 19.47
C GLY A 219 -12.08 9.11 18.68
N ARG A 220 -11.90 10.20 17.93
CA ARG A 220 -10.69 10.47 17.15
C ARG A 220 -9.49 10.68 18.04
N ILE A 221 -8.38 10.02 17.72
CA ILE A 221 -7.10 10.12 18.40
C ILE A 221 -6.10 10.69 17.41
N VAL A 222 -5.48 11.79 17.78
CA VAL A 222 -4.43 12.46 17.03
C VAL A 222 -3.08 11.89 17.47
N ILE A 223 -2.25 11.47 16.54
CA ILE A 223 -0.85 11.08 16.80
C ILE A 223 0.04 12.10 16.12
N GLY A 224 1.05 12.58 16.84
CA GLY A 224 1.96 13.58 16.30
C GLY A 224 3.16 13.86 17.20
N ARG A 225 4.12 14.60 16.64
CA ARG A 225 5.29 15.05 17.35
C ARG A 225 5.08 16.44 17.95
N ILE A 226 5.52 16.61 19.18
CA ILE A 226 5.62 17.92 19.83
C ILE A 226 6.89 18.60 19.35
N HIS A 227 6.78 19.66 18.54
CA HIS A 227 7.91 20.44 18.05
C HIS A 227 8.40 21.43 19.09
N ASN A 228 7.49 22.14 19.77
CA ASN A 228 7.81 23.07 20.84
C ASN A 228 6.80 22.95 21.98
N GLY A 229 7.20 23.42 23.15
CA GLY A 229 6.33 23.52 24.31
C GLY A 229 6.11 22.22 25.05
N THR A 230 5.07 22.21 25.90
CA THR A 230 4.67 21.09 26.72
C THR A 230 3.15 20.94 26.70
N ILE A 231 2.65 19.72 26.55
CA ILE A 231 1.23 19.37 26.61
C ILE A 231 0.95 18.59 27.89
N LYS A 232 -0.18 18.88 28.56
CA LYS A 232 -0.62 18.20 29.79
C LYS A 232 -1.98 17.55 29.58
N ALA A 233 -2.21 16.45 30.25
CA ALA A 233 -3.54 15.84 30.30
C ALA A 233 -4.56 16.83 30.91
N SER A 234 -5.77 16.86 30.38
CA SER A 234 -6.88 17.71 30.81
C SER A 234 -6.70 19.24 30.60
N GLN A 235 -5.63 19.69 29.94
CA GLN A 235 -5.47 21.12 29.63
C GLN A 235 -6.38 21.57 28.47
N GLN A 236 -6.63 22.89 28.44
CA GLN A 236 -7.20 23.54 27.25
C GLN A 236 -6.11 23.75 26.19
N ALA A 237 -6.44 23.48 24.94
CA ALA A 237 -5.58 23.69 23.82
C ALA A 237 -6.40 24.23 22.62
N ALA A 238 -5.72 24.70 21.58
CA ALA A 238 -6.36 25.15 20.35
C ALA A 238 -5.87 24.31 19.18
N LEU A 239 -6.76 24.02 18.25
CA LEU A 239 -6.45 23.43 16.96
C LEU A 239 -6.47 24.51 15.90
N VAL A 240 -5.35 24.72 15.21
CA VAL A 240 -5.29 25.59 14.04
C VAL A 240 -5.47 24.71 12.82
N LYS A 241 -6.58 24.97 12.10
CA LYS A 241 -6.97 24.23 10.90
C LYS A 241 -6.18 24.67 9.67
N ASP A 242 -6.24 23.89 8.62
CA ASP A 242 -5.70 24.21 7.29
C ASP A 242 -6.31 25.47 6.68
N THR A 243 -7.59 25.78 7.00
CA THR A 243 -8.28 27.02 6.63
C THR A 243 -7.79 28.25 7.38
N GLY A 244 -6.98 28.08 8.44
CA GLY A 244 -6.58 29.12 9.36
C GLY A 244 -7.56 29.34 10.53
N ASP A 245 -8.67 28.64 10.57
CA ASP A 245 -9.62 28.69 11.68
C ASP A 245 -9.02 28.10 12.95
N ILE A 246 -9.37 28.68 14.11
CA ILE A 246 -8.89 28.24 15.41
C ILE A 246 -10.05 27.66 16.21
N VAL A 247 -9.97 26.40 16.53
CA VAL A 247 -10.96 25.67 17.32
C VAL A 247 -10.39 25.37 18.70
N GLN A 248 -11.04 25.85 19.74
CA GLN A 248 -10.65 25.52 21.12
C GLN A 248 -11.17 24.14 21.51
N ALA A 249 -10.31 23.32 22.10
CA ALA A 249 -10.64 21.98 22.55
C ALA A 249 -9.87 21.64 23.83
N LYS A 250 -10.34 20.61 24.53
CA LYS A 250 -9.69 20.10 25.73
C LYS A 250 -9.02 18.77 25.45
N VAL A 251 -7.77 18.63 25.88
CA VAL A 251 -7.08 17.34 25.91
C VAL A 251 -7.81 16.41 26.87
N THR A 252 -8.58 15.46 26.36
CA THR A 252 -9.31 14.50 27.20
C THR A 252 -8.40 13.40 27.69
N LYS A 253 -7.46 12.94 26.84
CA LYS A 253 -6.46 11.94 27.19
C LYS A 253 -5.15 12.24 26.48
N LEU A 254 -4.04 12.03 27.20
CA LEU A 254 -2.67 12.14 26.66
C LEU A 254 -1.98 10.80 26.86
N MET A 255 -1.43 10.23 25.81
CA MET A 255 -0.80 8.91 25.83
C MET A 255 0.56 8.97 25.13
N GLY A 256 1.51 8.19 25.63
CA GLY A 256 2.77 7.88 24.96
C GLY A 256 2.78 6.43 24.50
N PHE A 257 3.94 5.99 23.99
CA PHE A 257 4.16 4.64 23.52
C PHE A 257 5.17 3.92 24.43
N GLU A 258 4.90 2.65 24.74
CA GLU A 258 5.81 1.74 25.44
C GLU A 258 5.65 0.34 24.80
N GLY A 259 6.66 -0.10 24.05
CA GLY A 259 6.45 -1.17 23.09
C GLY A 259 5.33 -0.79 22.10
N LEU A 260 4.40 -1.69 21.87
CA LEU A 260 3.22 -1.46 21.03
C LEU A 260 2.02 -0.89 21.80
N LYS A 261 2.12 -0.77 23.13
CA LYS A 261 1.02 -0.32 23.97
C LYS A 261 1.05 1.20 24.13
N ARG A 262 -0.14 1.78 24.22
CA ARG A 262 -0.30 3.19 24.62
C ARG A 262 -0.40 3.27 26.13
N VAL A 263 0.42 4.12 26.72
CA VAL A 263 0.47 4.37 28.16
C VAL A 263 0.04 5.79 28.48
N ASP A 264 -0.73 5.97 29.55
CA ASP A 264 -1.23 7.29 29.93
C ASP A 264 -0.09 8.16 30.46
N LEU A 265 0.01 9.37 29.96
CA LEU A 265 0.98 10.38 30.36
C LEU A 265 0.27 11.54 31.09
N LYS A 266 0.92 12.10 32.12
CA LYS A 266 0.48 13.34 32.76
C LYS A 266 0.88 14.56 31.96
N GLU A 267 2.08 14.54 31.40
CA GLU A 267 2.65 15.61 30.56
C GLU A 267 3.68 15.04 29.59
N ALA A 268 3.86 15.73 28.46
CA ALA A 268 4.91 15.46 27.48
C ALA A 268 5.43 16.78 26.91
N SER A 269 6.71 16.84 26.58
CA SER A 269 7.40 18.05 26.11
C SER A 269 7.93 17.88 24.68
N ALA A 270 8.53 18.94 24.14
CA ALA A 270 9.16 18.96 22.83
C ALA A 270 10.02 17.71 22.58
N GLY A 271 9.90 17.13 21.39
CA GLY A 271 10.56 15.90 20.96
C GLY A 271 9.72 14.62 21.14
N TYR A 272 8.74 14.60 22.03
CA TYR A 272 7.89 13.41 22.24
C TYR A 272 6.93 13.20 21.08
N ILE A 273 6.75 11.94 20.67
CA ILE A 273 5.65 11.47 19.84
C ILE A 273 4.54 11.01 20.79
N VAL A 274 3.36 11.60 20.67
CA VAL A 274 2.23 11.37 21.57
C VAL A 274 0.95 11.09 20.82
N ALA A 275 0.03 10.40 21.48
CA ALA A 275 -1.35 10.21 21.04
C ALA A 275 -2.27 11.03 21.95
N VAL A 276 -3.11 11.88 21.36
CA VAL A 276 -3.95 12.85 22.07
C VAL A 276 -5.41 12.67 21.65
N ALA A 277 -6.33 12.55 22.61
CA ALA A 277 -7.77 12.56 22.37
C ALA A 277 -8.39 13.89 22.82
N GLY A 278 -9.52 14.25 22.22
CA GLY A 278 -10.26 15.50 22.52
C GLY A 278 -10.38 16.45 21.33
N PHE A 279 -9.88 16.08 20.17
CA PHE A 279 -9.89 16.88 18.94
C PHE A 279 -10.65 16.12 17.84
N ALA A 280 -11.98 16.11 17.94
CA ALA A 280 -12.85 15.33 17.04
C ALA A 280 -12.74 15.75 15.56
N ASP A 281 -12.49 17.05 15.31
CA ASP A 281 -12.43 17.62 13.97
C ASP A 281 -11.00 17.84 13.47
N ALA A 282 -9.99 17.27 14.13
CA ALA A 282 -8.60 17.42 13.71
C ALA A 282 -8.32 16.64 12.42
N ASN A 283 -7.58 17.26 11.52
CA ASN A 283 -7.07 16.65 10.29
C ASN A 283 -5.55 16.60 10.30
N ILE A 284 -5.00 15.78 9.41
CA ILE A 284 -3.55 15.66 9.26
C ILE A 284 -2.96 16.97 8.72
N GLY A 285 -1.77 17.32 9.24
CA GLY A 285 -1.07 18.57 8.90
C GLY A 285 -1.44 19.74 9.79
N GLU A 286 -2.59 19.70 10.47
CA GLU A 286 -3.03 20.74 11.40
C GLU A 286 -2.14 20.78 12.65
N THR A 287 -2.20 21.89 13.39
CA THR A 287 -1.37 22.10 14.58
C THR A 287 -2.20 22.26 15.83
N ILE A 288 -1.95 21.44 16.85
CA ILE A 288 -2.45 21.66 18.21
C ILE A 288 -1.48 22.59 18.94
N THR A 289 -2.00 23.69 19.47
CA THR A 289 -1.21 24.79 20.01
C THR A 289 -1.80 25.38 21.31
N CYS A 290 -1.12 26.38 21.87
CA CYS A 290 -1.61 27.11 23.04
C CYS A 290 -2.79 28.01 22.67
N PRO A 291 -3.91 28.02 23.43
CA PRO A 291 -5.09 28.87 23.11
C PRO A 291 -4.80 30.38 23.14
N ASN A 292 -3.86 30.79 24.00
CA ASN A 292 -3.55 32.22 24.22
C ASN A 292 -2.60 32.79 23.15
N GLU A 293 -1.78 31.93 22.53
CA GLU A 293 -0.79 32.30 21.52
C GLU A 293 -0.74 31.20 20.47
N PRO A 294 -1.75 31.11 19.60
CA PRO A 294 -1.81 30.05 18.58
C PRO A 294 -0.75 30.28 17.50
N GLN A 295 0.13 29.28 17.32
CA GLN A 295 1.19 29.27 16.32
C GLN A 295 1.11 27.99 15.51
N ALA A 296 0.71 28.09 14.24
CA ALA A 296 0.66 26.95 13.32
C ALA A 296 2.05 26.60 12.80
N LEU A 297 2.29 25.32 12.61
CA LEU A 297 3.40 24.80 11.82
C LEU A 297 3.03 24.79 10.33
N PRO A 298 4.00 24.77 9.41
CA PRO A 298 3.72 24.58 7.98
C PRO A 298 2.91 23.30 7.75
N LEU A 299 1.89 23.39 6.91
CA LEU A 299 1.05 22.24 6.59
C LEU A 299 1.87 21.14 5.90
N ILE A 300 1.66 19.93 6.30
CA ILE A 300 2.21 18.76 5.59
C ILE A 300 1.42 18.63 4.28
N LYS A 301 2.09 18.80 3.16
CA LYS A 301 1.47 18.56 1.85
C LYS A 301 1.31 17.04 1.68
N VAL A 302 0.07 16.61 1.54
CA VAL A 302 -0.25 15.24 1.18
C VAL A 302 -0.52 15.22 -0.32
N ASP A 303 0.19 14.36 -1.07
CA ASP A 303 -0.06 14.23 -2.50
C ASP A 303 -1.52 13.82 -2.74
N GLU A 304 -2.11 14.36 -3.76
CA GLU A 304 -3.49 14.10 -4.10
C GLU A 304 -3.69 12.75 -4.78
N PRO A 305 -4.91 12.17 -4.69
CA PRO A 305 -5.24 10.94 -5.40
C PRO A 305 -4.99 11.03 -6.90
N THR A 306 -4.52 9.95 -7.51
CA THR A 306 -4.28 9.84 -8.96
C THR A 306 -5.26 8.90 -9.65
N LEU A 307 -5.89 7.98 -8.92
CA LEU A 307 -6.87 7.01 -9.42
C LEU A 307 -8.21 7.17 -8.72
N GLN A 308 -9.28 6.86 -9.43
CA GLN A 308 -10.64 6.83 -8.90
C GLN A 308 -11.42 5.63 -9.39
N MET A 309 -12.36 5.14 -8.58
CA MET A 309 -13.27 4.05 -8.88
C MET A 309 -14.67 4.37 -8.36
N THR A 310 -15.69 3.84 -9.03
CA THR A 310 -17.05 3.90 -8.51
C THR A 310 -17.35 2.67 -7.67
N PHE A 311 -17.72 2.87 -6.42
CA PHE A 311 -18.26 1.84 -5.52
C PHE A 311 -19.78 1.92 -5.58
N CYS A 312 -20.45 0.80 -5.82
CA CYS A 312 -21.91 0.73 -5.89
C CYS A 312 -22.46 -0.47 -5.14
N VAL A 313 -23.71 -0.34 -4.73
CA VAL A 313 -24.46 -1.46 -4.16
C VAL A 313 -24.51 -2.61 -5.17
N ASN A 314 -24.38 -3.84 -4.69
CA ASN A 314 -24.54 -5.01 -5.52
C ASN A 314 -26.00 -5.16 -5.97
N ASP A 315 -26.23 -5.08 -7.27
CA ASP A 315 -27.54 -5.25 -7.90
C ASP A 315 -27.58 -6.47 -8.84
N SER A 316 -26.69 -7.43 -8.61
CA SER A 316 -26.66 -8.69 -9.33
C SER A 316 -27.83 -9.62 -8.91
N PRO A 317 -28.15 -10.65 -9.69
CA PRO A 317 -29.14 -11.67 -9.28
C PRO A 317 -28.74 -12.46 -8.01
N PHE A 318 -27.47 -12.38 -7.61
CA PHE A 318 -26.96 -13.03 -6.40
C PHE A 318 -26.80 -12.07 -5.21
N ALA A 319 -27.22 -10.82 -5.36
CA ALA A 319 -27.15 -9.82 -4.30
C ALA A 319 -27.80 -10.29 -2.99
N GLY A 320 -27.12 -10.07 -1.86
CA GLY A 320 -27.60 -10.40 -0.51
C GLY A 320 -27.58 -11.90 -0.16
N LYS A 321 -26.85 -12.72 -0.93
CA LYS A 321 -26.74 -14.17 -0.63
C LYS A 321 -25.49 -14.53 0.15
N GLU A 322 -24.45 -13.72 0.11
CA GLU A 322 -23.14 -14.05 0.66
C GLU A 322 -22.63 -12.97 1.65
N GLY A 323 -23.13 -11.72 1.58
CA GLY A 323 -22.72 -10.63 2.44
C GLY A 323 -23.75 -10.24 3.49
N ASP A 324 -23.28 -9.78 4.66
CA ASP A 324 -24.11 -9.27 5.76
C ASP A 324 -24.50 -7.79 5.55
N PHE A 325 -23.61 -7.01 4.94
CA PHE A 325 -23.77 -5.58 4.71
C PHE A 325 -23.97 -5.29 3.23
N VAL A 326 -25.21 -5.12 2.82
CA VAL A 326 -25.62 -5.05 1.40
C VAL A 326 -26.32 -3.75 1.00
N THR A 327 -26.60 -2.86 1.96
CA THR A 327 -27.38 -1.64 1.71
C THR A 327 -26.52 -0.42 1.39
N SER A 328 -27.06 0.51 0.63
CA SER A 328 -26.43 1.80 0.30
C SER A 328 -25.98 2.59 1.54
N ARG A 329 -26.81 2.59 2.59
CA ARG A 329 -26.46 3.26 3.85
C ARG A 329 -25.25 2.62 4.53
N GLN A 330 -25.21 1.29 4.62
CA GLN A 330 -24.08 0.57 5.23
C GLN A 330 -22.79 0.81 4.43
N LEU A 331 -22.86 0.74 3.09
CA LEU A 331 -21.73 1.03 2.21
C LEU A 331 -21.23 2.47 2.42
N ARG A 332 -22.15 3.45 2.43
CA ARG A 332 -21.82 4.85 2.69
C ARG A 332 -21.12 5.03 4.03
N ASP A 333 -21.75 4.55 5.12
CA ASP A 333 -21.26 4.75 6.48
C ASP A 333 -19.86 4.11 6.64
N ARG A 334 -19.60 2.97 5.98
CA ARG A 334 -18.30 2.31 5.99
C ARG A 334 -17.24 3.11 5.21
N LEU A 335 -17.57 3.59 4.01
CA LEU A 335 -16.64 4.40 3.20
C LEU A 335 -16.29 5.73 3.89
N PHE A 336 -17.28 6.39 4.49
CA PHE A 336 -17.02 7.63 5.21
C PHE A 336 -16.25 7.43 6.51
N ARG A 337 -16.43 6.28 7.20
CA ARG A 337 -15.62 5.91 8.36
C ARG A 337 -14.14 5.73 7.98
N GLU A 338 -13.85 5.22 6.79
CA GLU A 338 -12.47 5.08 6.32
C GLU A 338 -11.74 6.43 6.27
N LEU A 339 -12.45 7.52 5.92
CA LEU A 339 -11.86 8.86 5.90
C LEU A 339 -11.39 9.38 7.27
N GLU A 340 -11.84 8.75 8.36
CA GLU A 340 -11.41 9.16 9.71
C GLU A 340 -9.95 8.81 9.97
N THR A 341 -9.43 7.80 9.29
CA THR A 341 -8.05 7.30 9.46
C THR A 341 -7.22 7.41 8.18
N ASN A 342 -7.84 7.29 7.01
CA ASN A 342 -7.16 7.24 5.71
C ASN A 342 -7.32 8.58 4.96
N VAL A 343 -6.35 9.46 5.10
CA VAL A 343 -6.38 10.83 4.54
C VAL A 343 -6.04 10.87 3.05
N ALA A 344 -5.37 9.83 2.54
CA ALA A 344 -5.07 9.71 1.11
C ALA A 344 -6.29 9.26 0.27
N LEU A 345 -7.40 8.95 0.93
CA LEU A 345 -8.65 8.55 0.31
C LEU A 345 -9.61 9.75 0.22
N ARG A 346 -10.34 9.86 -0.88
CA ARG A 346 -11.49 10.78 -1.01
C ARG A 346 -12.71 9.97 -1.37
N VAL A 347 -13.84 10.28 -0.76
CA VAL A 347 -15.14 9.67 -1.04
C VAL A 347 -16.14 10.76 -1.32
N GLU A 348 -16.69 10.73 -2.52
CA GLU A 348 -17.67 11.70 -2.98
C GLU A 348 -18.98 11.00 -3.34
N PRO A 349 -20.13 11.53 -2.89
CA PRO A 349 -21.42 11.05 -3.35
C PRO A 349 -21.59 11.38 -4.84
N THR A 350 -22.27 10.50 -5.57
CA THR A 350 -22.65 10.76 -6.96
C THR A 350 -24.11 11.16 -7.06
N ASP A 351 -24.61 11.48 -8.24
CA ASP A 351 -26.04 11.75 -8.48
C ASP A 351 -26.97 10.57 -8.12
N SER A 352 -26.41 9.39 -7.95
CA SER A 352 -27.12 8.18 -7.52
C SER A 352 -26.82 7.89 -6.06
N PRO A 353 -27.85 7.71 -5.20
CA PRO A 353 -27.65 7.39 -3.78
C PRO A 353 -26.96 6.04 -3.54
N ASP A 354 -26.90 5.18 -4.57
CA ASP A 354 -26.32 3.85 -4.51
C ASP A 354 -24.89 3.77 -5.03
N LYS A 355 -24.29 4.93 -5.38
CA LYS A 355 -22.96 5.02 -5.97
C LYS A 355 -22.11 6.08 -5.30
N PHE A 356 -20.85 5.74 -5.04
CA PHE A 356 -19.85 6.61 -4.43
C PHE A 356 -18.61 6.62 -5.30
N LEU A 357 -18.07 7.79 -5.58
CA LEU A 357 -16.79 7.95 -6.23
C LEU A 357 -15.70 7.90 -5.15
N VAL A 358 -14.81 6.93 -5.25
CA VAL A 358 -13.72 6.73 -4.30
C VAL A 358 -12.41 6.93 -5.02
N SER A 359 -11.62 7.89 -4.55
CA SER A 359 -10.34 8.26 -5.14
C SER A 359 -9.20 7.87 -4.19
N GLY A 360 -8.15 7.27 -4.73
CA GLY A 360 -6.97 6.81 -4.00
C GLY A 360 -5.68 7.05 -4.79
N ARG A 361 -4.54 6.77 -4.18
CA ARG A 361 -3.24 7.02 -4.79
C ARG A 361 -2.85 6.01 -5.86
N GLY A 362 -3.27 4.75 -5.70
CA GLY A 362 -2.89 3.67 -6.61
C GLY A 362 -3.85 2.49 -6.53
N GLU A 363 -3.63 1.51 -7.40
CA GLU A 363 -4.46 0.30 -7.48
C GLU A 363 -4.38 -0.53 -6.20
N LEU A 364 -3.17 -0.63 -5.61
CA LEU A 364 -2.97 -1.38 -4.37
C LEU A 364 -3.71 -0.74 -3.21
N HIS A 365 -3.70 0.60 -3.10
CA HIS A 365 -4.42 1.32 -2.05
C HIS A 365 -5.92 1.05 -2.10
N LEU A 366 -6.53 1.16 -3.29
CA LEU A 366 -7.96 0.86 -3.49
C LEU A 366 -8.25 -0.64 -3.33
N GLY A 367 -7.36 -1.51 -3.79
CA GLY A 367 -7.47 -2.97 -3.63
C GLY A 367 -7.48 -3.42 -2.17
N ILE A 368 -6.66 -2.79 -1.33
CA ILE A 368 -6.63 -3.06 0.12
C ILE A 368 -7.94 -2.62 0.79
N LEU A 369 -8.47 -1.45 0.44
CA LEU A 369 -9.79 -1.01 0.93
C LEU A 369 -10.87 -2.03 0.57
N ILE A 370 -10.91 -2.46 -0.69
CA ILE A 370 -11.87 -3.46 -1.19
C ILE A 370 -11.76 -4.77 -0.42
N GLU A 371 -10.54 -5.30 -0.26
CA GLU A 371 -10.31 -6.56 0.43
C GLU A 371 -10.64 -6.46 1.93
N THR A 372 -10.32 -5.33 2.57
CA THR A 372 -10.70 -5.08 3.96
C THR A 372 -12.21 -5.08 4.14
N MET A 373 -12.95 -4.39 3.26
CA MET A 373 -14.41 -4.37 3.30
C MET A 373 -15.02 -5.74 3.04
N ARG A 374 -14.45 -6.50 2.08
CA ARG A 374 -14.84 -7.88 1.78
C ARG A 374 -14.76 -8.78 3.01
N ARG A 375 -13.64 -8.74 3.73
CA ARG A 375 -13.42 -9.52 4.98
C ARG A 375 -14.30 -9.08 6.13
N GLN A 376 -14.75 -7.84 6.12
CA GLN A 376 -15.71 -7.32 7.10
C GLN A 376 -17.17 -7.71 6.80
N GLY A 377 -17.44 -8.50 5.75
CA GLY A 377 -18.78 -8.99 5.41
C GLY A 377 -19.56 -8.08 4.47
N TYR A 378 -18.92 -7.09 3.84
CA TYR A 378 -19.58 -6.21 2.87
C TYR A 378 -19.71 -6.87 1.50
N GLU A 379 -20.86 -6.62 0.86
CA GLU A 379 -21.14 -7.00 -0.51
C GLU A 379 -21.44 -5.76 -1.35
N PHE A 380 -20.65 -5.55 -2.41
CA PHE A 380 -20.73 -4.36 -3.26
C PHE A 380 -20.15 -4.63 -4.65
N GLN A 381 -20.22 -3.64 -5.54
CA GLN A 381 -19.63 -3.69 -6.87
C GLN A 381 -18.69 -2.50 -7.07
N VAL A 382 -17.65 -2.70 -7.88
CA VAL A 382 -16.72 -1.62 -8.26
C VAL A 382 -16.54 -1.55 -9.78
N SER A 383 -16.30 -0.34 -10.27
CA SER A 383 -15.96 -0.09 -11.68
C SER A 383 -14.46 -0.28 -11.92
N GLN A 384 -14.06 -0.25 -13.19
CA GLN A 384 -12.65 -0.15 -13.57
C GLN A 384 -11.99 1.09 -12.91
N PRO A 385 -10.74 0.97 -12.43
CA PRO A 385 -9.93 2.12 -12.03
C PRO A 385 -9.75 3.10 -13.20
N GLN A 386 -9.90 4.39 -12.93
CA GLN A 386 -9.71 5.45 -13.90
C GLN A 386 -8.74 6.49 -13.34
N VAL A 387 -7.85 7.00 -14.18
CA VAL A 387 -6.96 8.09 -13.79
C VAL A 387 -7.74 9.40 -13.64
N ILE A 388 -7.31 10.23 -12.68
CA ILE A 388 -7.90 11.54 -12.45
C ILE A 388 -7.20 12.54 -13.37
N TYR A 389 -7.96 13.11 -14.31
CA TYR A 389 -7.48 14.17 -15.20
C TYR A 389 -7.54 15.52 -14.51
N ARG A 390 -6.61 16.39 -14.84
CA ARG A 390 -6.58 17.79 -14.35
C ARG A 390 -6.42 18.76 -15.51
N GLU A 391 -6.97 19.94 -15.35
CA GLU A 391 -6.73 21.04 -16.27
C GLU A 391 -5.55 21.88 -15.74
N VAL A 392 -4.45 21.91 -16.50
CA VAL A 392 -3.28 22.71 -16.19
C VAL A 392 -3.09 23.68 -17.35
N ASN A 393 -3.13 24.98 -17.08
CA ASN A 393 -3.02 26.04 -18.09
C ASN A 393 -4.03 25.92 -19.25
N GLY A 394 -5.26 25.45 -18.98
CA GLY A 394 -6.32 25.28 -19.99
C GLY A 394 -6.16 24.03 -20.87
N GLN A 395 -5.26 23.12 -20.54
CA GLN A 395 -5.08 21.85 -21.24
C GLN A 395 -5.37 20.66 -20.32
N PRO A 396 -6.09 19.63 -20.79
CA PRO A 396 -6.29 18.40 -20.04
C PRO A 396 -4.96 17.67 -19.87
N CYS A 397 -4.57 17.44 -18.63
CA CYS A 397 -3.37 16.73 -18.24
C CYS A 397 -3.72 15.43 -17.51
N GLU A 398 -2.88 14.42 -17.72
CA GLU A 398 -2.94 13.13 -17.04
C GLU A 398 -1.72 12.90 -16.15
N PRO A 399 -1.84 12.11 -15.08
CA PRO A 399 -0.72 11.78 -14.22
C PRO A 399 0.27 10.87 -14.97
N PHE A 400 1.55 11.20 -14.86
CA PHE A 400 2.66 10.38 -15.33
C PHE A 400 3.40 9.79 -14.13
N GLU A 401 3.89 8.58 -14.31
CA GLU A 401 4.63 7.85 -13.30
C GLU A 401 6.04 7.50 -13.79
N TYR A 402 6.96 7.51 -12.85
CA TYR A 402 8.30 6.96 -13.03
C TYR A 402 8.24 5.48 -12.67
N LEU A 403 8.50 4.63 -13.65
CA LEU A 403 8.42 3.18 -13.54
C LEU A 403 9.83 2.61 -13.60
N VAL A 404 10.16 1.78 -12.62
CA VAL A 404 11.41 1.02 -12.55
C VAL A 404 11.08 -0.47 -12.64
N LEU A 405 11.66 -1.13 -13.61
CA LEU A 405 11.57 -2.58 -13.79
C LEU A 405 12.94 -3.21 -13.52
N ASP A 406 12.94 -4.32 -12.79
CA ASP A 406 14.08 -5.22 -12.68
C ASP A 406 13.67 -6.58 -13.24
N VAL A 407 14.26 -6.97 -14.37
CA VAL A 407 13.80 -8.12 -15.16
C VAL A 407 14.96 -9.03 -15.57
N PRO A 408 14.73 -10.34 -15.76
CA PRO A 408 15.69 -11.22 -16.42
C PRO A 408 16.01 -10.73 -17.83
N GLU A 409 17.25 -10.89 -18.28
CA GLU A 409 17.73 -10.42 -19.59
C GLU A 409 16.85 -10.92 -20.75
N GLU A 410 16.32 -12.15 -20.68
CA GLU A 410 15.42 -12.72 -21.69
C GLU A 410 14.07 -11.99 -21.81
N ALA A 411 13.61 -11.28 -20.77
CA ALA A 411 12.33 -10.57 -20.73
C ALA A 411 12.43 -9.10 -21.15
N VAL A 412 13.64 -8.53 -21.24
CA VAL A 412 13.89 -7.11 -21.52
C VAL A 412 13.16 -6.64 -22.79
N GLY A 413 13.38 -7.32 -23.92
CA GLY A 413 12.79 -6.91 -25.19
C GLY A 413 11.26 -6.91 -25.18
N SER A 414 10.66 -7.94 -24.57
CA SER A 414 9.20 -8.07 -24.46
C SER A 414 8.59 -7.00 -23.55
N CYS A 415 9.28 -6.63 -22.46
CA CYS A 415 8.84 -5.56 -21.57
C CYS A 415 8.90 -4.19 -22.26
N ILE A 416 10.00 -3.89 -22.97
CA ILE A 416 10.16 -2.62 -23.71
C ILE A 416 9.08 -2.49 -24.79
N GLU A 417 8.84 -3.54 -25.59
CA GLU A 417 7.80 -3.53 -26.61
C GLU A 417 6.42 -3.28 -26.02
N ARG A 418 6.10 -3.99 -24.93
CA ARG A 418 4.78 -3.89 -24.30
C ARG A 418 4.53 -2.52 -23.65
N LEU A 419 5.54 -1.92 -23.03
CA LEU A 419 5.46 -0.58 -22.45
C LEU A 419 5.42 0.50 -23.54
N GLY A 420 6.14 0.35 -24.63
CA GLY A 420 6.06 1.25 -25.78
C GLY A 420 4.64 1.32 -26.36
N GLN A 421 3.93 0.17 -26.45
CA GLN A 421 2.52 0.13 -26.87
C GLN A 421 1.60 0.88 -25.89
N ARG A 422 2.00 0.99 -24.61
CA ARG A 422 1.31 1.69 -23.53
C ARG A 422 1.79 3.13 -23.33
N LYS A 423 2.52 3.69 -24.30
CA LYS A 423 3.07 5.05 -24.28
C LYS A 423 4.14 5.29 -23.22
N GLY A 424 4.84 4.24 -22.79
CA GLY A 424 6.02 4.35 -21.93
C GLY A 424 7.22 4.87 -22.70
N GLU A 425 7.93 5.84 -22.14
CA GLU A 425 9.16 6.43 -22.65
C GLU A 425 10.33 5.90 -21.83
N MET A 426 11.19 5.07 -22.42
CA MET A 426 12.38 4.55 -21.76
C MET A 426 13.36 5.70 -21.46
N GLN A 427 13.82 5.79 -20.24
CA GLN A 427 14.75 6.81 -19.76
C GLN A 427 16.16 6.26 -19.63
N ASP A 428 16.32 5.08 -19.05
CA ASP A 428 17.60 4.43 -18.82
C ASP A 428 17.48 2.91 -18.82
N MET A 429 18.61 2.24 -19.05
CA MET A 429 18.74 0.78 -18.99
C MET A 429 20.12 0.38 -18.49
N GLN A 430 20.17 -0.34 -17.39
CA GLN A 430 21.40 -0.80 -16.75
C GLN A 430 21.42 -2.33 -16.68
N VAL A 431 22.43 -2.94 -17.28
CA VAL A 431 22.62 -4.39 -17.25
C VAL A 431 23.46 -4.79 -16.05
N GLY A 432 22.86 -5.52 -15.11
CA GLY A 432 23.53 -6.02 -13.93
C GLY A 432 24.39 -7.26 -14.22
N ALA A 433 25.45 -7.47 -13.39
CA ALA A 433 26.36 -8.60 -13.52
C ALA A 433 25.73 -9.98 -13.25
N ASN A 434 24.53 -10.01 -12.67
CA ASN A 434 23.79 -11.20 -12.27
C ASN A 434 22.75 -11.69 -13.30
N GLY A 435 22.83 -11.22 -14.56
CA GLY A 435 21.88 -11.59 -15.62
C GLY A 435 20.51 -10.91 -15.48
N ARG A 436 20.41 -9.85 -14.69
CA ARG A 436 19.22 -9.02 -14.55
C ARG A 436 19.48 -7.64 -15.14
N THR A 437 18.43 -7.01 -15.63
CA THR A 437 18.48 -5.67 -16.24
C THR A 437 17.47 -4.77 -15.56
N GLN A 438 17.93 -3.63 -15.08
CA GLN A 438 17.05 -2.55 -14.64
C GLN A 438 16.68 -1.69 -15.83
N ILE A 439 15.40 -1.33 -15.94
CA ILE A 439 14.89 -0.47 -17.01
C ILE A 439 13.99 0.58 -16.39
N ASP A 440 14.27 1.83 -16.68
CA ASP A 440 13.54 2.98 -16.19
C ASP A 440 12.68 3.60 -17.28
N PHE A 441 11.41 3.87 -16.95
CA PHE A 441 10.44 4.47 -17.86
C PHE A 441 9.72 5.66 -17.24
N VAL A 442 9.28 6.57 -18.07
CA VAL A 442 8.22 7.55 -17.74
C VAL A 442 6.98 7.15 -18.55
N ILE A 443 5.87 6.89 -17.87
CA ILE A 443 4.66 6.34 -18.47
C ILE A 443 3.41 7.04 -17.92
N PRO A 444 2.36 7.30 -18.73
CA PRO A 444 1.09 7.76 -18.21
C PRO A 444 0.48 6.70 -17.27
N ALA A 445 -0.03 7.10 -16.10
CA ALA A 445 -0.55 6.18 -15.09
C ALA A 445 -1.62 5.22 -15.64
N ARG A 446 -2.46 5.68 -16.61
CA ARG A 446 -3.42 4.81 -17.30
C ARG A 446 -2.76 3.69 -18.12
N GLY A 447 -1.49 3.86 -18.52
CA GLY A 447 -0.70 2.83 -19.19
C GLY A 447 -0.27 1.70 -18.26
N LEU A 448 -0.23 1.95 -16.96
CA LEU A 448 0.07 0.93 -15.95
C LEU A 448 -1.15 0.13 -15.53
N VAL A 449 -2.36 0.67 -15.68
CA VAL A 449 -3.60 -0.05 -15.37
C VAL A 449 -3.64 -1.38 -16.14
N GLY A 450 -3.71 -2.49 -15.43
CA GLY A 450 -3.68 -3.85 -15.98
C GLY A 450 -2.34 -4.30 -16.58
N PHE A 451 -1.24 -3.58 -16.36
CA PHE A 451 0.08 -3.99 -16.84
C PHE A 451 0.73 -5.04 -15.94
N ARG A 452 0.46 -5.06 -14.65
CA ARG A 452 1.08 -5.99 -13.69
C ARG A 452 0.88 -7.45 -14.07
N GLY A 453 -0.32 -7.81 -14.51
CA GLY A 453 -0.63 -9.17 -14.97
C GLY A 453 0.15 -9.56 -16.24
N ASP A 454 0.29 -8.63 -17.19
CA ASP A 454 1.13 -8.81 -18.38
C ASP A 454 2.60 -8.98 -17.99
N PHE A 455 3.09 -8.11 -17.11
CA PHE A 455 4.47 -8.10 -16.62
C PHE A 455 4.88 -9.42 -15.95
N LEU A 456 4.05 -9.93 -15.02
CA LEU A 456 4.32 -11.21 -14.37
C LEU A 456 4.35 -12.39 -15.37
N ARG A 457 3.53 -12.36 -16.42
CA ARG A 457 3.60 -13.37 -17.49
C ARG A 457 4.87 -13.25 -18.33
N LEU A 458 5.25 -12.03 -18.73
CA LEU A 458 6.44 -11.78 -19.53
C LEU A 458 7.73 -12.18 -18.81
N THR A 459 7.76 -11.96 -17.49
CA THR A 459 8.92 -12.25 -16.64
C THR A 459 8.84 -13.61 -15.93
N LYS A 460 7.84 -14.45 -16.25
CA LYS A 460 7.58 -15.74 -15.60
C LYS A 460 7.46 -15.64 -14.06
N GLY A 461 7.05 -14.47 -13.55
CA GLY A 461 6.94 -14.17 -12.12
C GLY A 461 8.23 -13.69 -11.44
N GLU A 462 9.36 -13.62 -12.17
CA GLU A 462 10.67 -13.23 -11.62
C GLU A 462 10.93 -11.71 -11.69
N GLY A 463 10.09 -10.94 -12.41
CA GLY A 463 10.25 -9.50 -12.56
C GLY A 463 9.80 -8.74 -11.32
N ILE A 464 10.51 -7.65 -11.02
CA ILE A 464 10.13 -6.68 -9.99
C ILE A 464 9.73 -5.39 -10.67
N MET A 465 8.58 -4.84 -10.27
CA MET A 465 8.02 -3.62 -10.84
C MET A 465 7.69 -2.63 -9.73
N ASN A 466 8.20 -1.42 -9.85
CA ASN A 466 7.89 -0.32 -8.96
C ASN A 466 7.59 0.94 -9.76
N HIS A 467 6.62 1.71 -9.31
CA HIS A 467 6.27 2.97 -9.93
C HIS A 467 5.93 4.00 -8.87
N SER A 468 6.10 5.27 -9.21
CA SER A 468 5.78 6.40 -8.35
C SER A 468 5.28 7.56 -9.17
N PHE A 469 4.34 8.34 -8.62
CA PHE A 469 3.86 9.55 -9.27
C PHE A 469 5.03 10.50 -9.55
N LEU A 470 5.10 11.01 -10.79
CA LEU A 470 6.12 11.97 -11.21
C LEU A 470 5.53 13.38 -11.33
N GLU A 471 4.61 13.58 -12.26
CA GLU A 471 4.01 14.88 -12.56
C GLU A 471 2.75 14.75 -13.44
N TYR A 472 2.03 15.85 -13.63
CA TYR A 472 0.96 15.92 -14.63
C TYR A 472 1.52 16.46 -15.95
N ARG A 473 1.26 15.74 -17.06
CA ARG A 473 1.62 16.14 -18.44
C ARG A 473 0.37 16.17 -19.32
N PRO A 474 0.41 16.91 -20.45
CA PRO A 474 -0.67 16.87 -21.43
C PRO A 474 -0.98 15.44 -21.88
N MET A 475 -2.26 15.16 -22.10
CA MET A 475 -2.76 13.83 -22.44
C MET A 475 -2.14 13.31 -23.76
N THR A 476 -1.61 12.10 -23.75
CA THR A 476 -0.93 11.44 -24.89
C THR A 476 -1.86 10.48 -25.63
N GLY A 477 -2.75 10.94 -26.49
CA GLY A 477 -3.55 10.11 -27.41
C GLY A 477 -4.34 8.96 -26.73
N GLU A 478 -4.99 8.10 -27.49
CA GLU A 478 -5.74 6.94 -26.98
C GLU A 478 -4.82 5.75 -26.66
N LEU A 479 -5.21 4.96 -25.65
CA LEU A 479 -4.56 3.70 -25.27
C LEU A 479 -5.55 2.55 -25.44
N GLU A 480 -5.14 1.50 -26.13
CA GLU A 480 -5.87 0.24 -26.16
C GLU A 480 -5.54 -0.58 -24.91
N THR A 481 -6.52 -0.77 -24.03
CA THR A 481 -6.32 -1.48 -22.76
C THR A 481 -6.52 -2.99 -22.86
N ARG A 482 -7.47 -3.45 -23.67
CA ARG A 482 -7.76 -4.87 -23.86
C ARG A 482 -8.04 -5.17 -25.35
N ARG A 483 -7.42 -6.22 -25.90
CA ARG A 483 -7.59 -6.65 -27.29
C ARG A 483 -8.71 -7.66 -27.48
N ASN A 484 -8.99 -8.49 -26.48
CA ASN A 484 -9.94 -9.60 -26.55
C ASN A 484 -11.29 -9.23 -25.91
N GLY A 485 -12.38 -9.76 -26.47
CA GLY A 485 -13.71 -9.68 -25.88
C GLY A 485 -13.88 -10.65 -24.71
N VAL A 486 -15.05 -10.63 -24.10
CA VAL A 486 -15.41 -11.52 -22.98
C VAL A 486 -16.43 -12.58 -23.38
N ILE A 487 -16.37 -13.72 -22.71
CA ILE A 487 -17.42 -14.73 -22.77
C ILE A 487 -18.41 -14.42 -21.66
N VAL A 488 -19.68 -14.24 -22.04
CA VAL A 488 -20.75 -13.82 -21.13
C VAL A 488 -21.77 -14.95 -20.99
N ALA A 489 -22.21 -15.22 -19.77
CA ALA A 489 -23.25 -16.21 -19.53
C ALA A 489 -24.61 -15.72 -20.09
N PHE A 490 -25.21 -16.52 -20.96
CA PHE A 490 -26.47 -16.21 -21.64
C PHE A 490 -27.69 -16.30 -20.72
N GLU A 491 -27.68 -17.25 -19.79
CA GLU A 491 -28.80 -17.53 -18.87
C GLU A 491 -28.31 -17.84 -17.45
N GLU A 492 -29.22 -17.87 -16.50
CA GLU A 492 -28.99 -18.30 -15.14
C GLU A 492 -29.02 -19.82 -15.03
N GLY A 493 -28.11 -20.39 -14.23
CA GLY A 493 -28.04 -21.81 -13.98
C GLY A 493 -26.74 -22.29 -13.38
N VAL A 494 -26.40 -23.54 -13.64
CA VAL A 494 -25.14 -24.16 -13.19
C VAL A 494 -24.31 -24.56 -14.40
N ALA A 495 -23.05 -24.13 -14.41
CA ALA A 495 -22.11 -24.47 -15.48
C ALA A 495 -21.85 -25.98 -15.52
N THR A 496 -22.04 -26.59 -16.69
CA THR A 496 -21.85 -28.03 -16.89
C THR A 496 -20.52 -28.33 -17.55
N PHE A 497 -19.92 -29.47 -17.23
CA PHE A 497 -18.72 -29.96 -17.89
C PHE A 497 -18.87 -29.98 -19.42
N TYR A 498 -19.99 -30.47 -19.91
CA TYR A 498 -20.28 -30.59 -21.35
C TYR A 498 -20.26 -29.22 -22.05
N ALA A 499 -20.92 -28.24 -21.47
CA ALA A 499 -21.01 -26.92 -22.09
C ALA A 499 -19.67 -26.16 -22.05
N LEU A 500 -18.91 -26.27 -20.95
CA LEU A 500 -17.57 -25.70 -20.86
C LEU A 500 -16.61 -26.36 -21.86
N LYS A 501 -16.64 -27.70 -21.98
CA LYS A 501 -15.79 -28.42 -22.95
C LYS A 501 -16.05 -27.99 -24.39
N ASN A 502 -17.30 -27.80 -24.77
CA ASN A 502 -17.68 -27.32 -26.10
C ASN A 502 -17.34 -25.83 -26.34
N GLY A 503 -17.07 -25.10 -25.27
CA GLY A 503 -16.69 -23.69 -25.35
C GLY A 503 -15.18 -23.42 -25.33
N GLU A 504 -14.33 -24.41 -25.02
CA GLU A 504 -12.87 -24.22 -24.88
C GLU A 504 -12.19 -23.69 -26.15
N ASP A 505 -12.67 -24.07 -27.32
CA ASP A 505 -12.13 -23.57 -28.60
C ASP A 505 -12.38 -22.07 -28.83
N ARG A 506 -13.26 -21.46 -28.04
CA ARG A 506 -13.65 -20.05 -28.18
C ARG A 506 -12.93 -19.13 -27.23
N GLY A 507 -12.31 -19.67 -26.16
CA GLY A 507 -11.59 -18.85 -25.18
C GLY A 507 -11.24 -19.60 -23.90
N VAL A 508 -10.75 -18.86 -22.92
CA VAL A 508 -10.33 -19.37 -21.62
C VAL A 508 -11.37 -19.03 -20.58
N PHE A 509 -11.84 -20.03 -19.82
CA PHE A 509 -12.85 -19.83 -18.80
C PHE A 509 -12.24 -19.42 -17.45
N PHE A 510 -13.00 -18.66 -16.67
CA PHE A 510 -12.71 -18.25 -15.29
C PHE A 510 -13.43 -19.12 -14.26
N ILE A 511 -14.36 -19.96 -14.70
CA ILE A 511 -15.24 -20.77 -13.85
C ILE A 511 -15.01 -22.27 -14.05
N LYS A 512 -15.37 -23.04 -13.02
CA LYS A 512 -15.30 -24.50 -13.01
C LYS A 512 -16.68 -25.12 -13.27
N PRO A 513 -16.77 -26.38 -13.69
CA PRO A 513 -18.04 -27.11 -13.66
C PRO A 513 -18.66 -27.08 -12.27
N GLY A 514 -19.99 -26.91 -12.20
CA GLY A 514 -20.70 -26.76 -10.93
C GLY A 514 -20.82 -25.32 -10.42
N THR A 515 -20.13 -24.35 -11.02
CA THR A 515 -20.27 -22.94 -10.66
C THR A 515 -21.65 -22.41 -11.04
N LYS A 516 -22.33 -21.75 -10.12
CA LYS A 516 -23.58 -21.03 -10.38
C LYS A 516 -23.28 -19.76 -11.19
N VAL A 517 -24.02 -19.55 -12.26
CA VAL A 517 -23.88 -18.39 -13.13
C VAL A 517 -25.22 -17.67 -13.30
N TYR A 518 -25.18 -16.40 -13.64
CA TYR A 518 -26.36 -15.61 -13.97
C TYR A 518 -26.15 -14.85 -15.29
N LYS A 519 -27.24 -14.42 -15.88
CA LYS A 519 -27.20 -13.67 -17.15
C LYS A 519 -26.37 -12.39 -17.03
N ASN A 520 -25.48 -12.15 -17.99
CA ASN A 520 -24.48 -11.08 -18.05
C ASN A 520 -23.30 -11.26 -17.07
N MET A 521 -23.14 -12.39 -16.40
CA MET A 521 -21.91 -12.74 -15.71
C MET A 521 -20.81 -13.02 -16.72
N ILE A 522 -19.64 -12.42 -16.58
CA ILE A 522 -18.46 -12.69 -17.39
C ILE A 522 -17.82 -13.96 -16.85
N ILE A 523 -17.67 -14.94 -17.69
CA ILE A 523 -17.26 -16.30 -17.34
C ILE A 523 -15.98 -16.76 -18.03
N GLY A 524 -15.41 -15.92 -18.92
CA GLY A 524 -14.17 -16.22 -19.63
C GLY A 524 -13.74 -15.10 -20.54
N GLU A 525 -12.52 -15.22 -21.07
CA GLU A 525 -11.93 -14.38 -22.11
C GLU A 525 -12.17 -15.03 -23.48
N HIS A 526 -12.65 -14.27 -24.43
CA HIS A 526 -12.86 -14.74 -25.79
C HIS A 526 -11.58 -14.62 -26.64
N ASN A 527 -11.35 -15.52 -27.56
CA ASN A 527 -10.17 -15.49 -28.47
C ASN A 527 -10.26 -14.39 -29.55
N ARG A 528 -11.37 -13.65 -29.62
CA ARG A 528 -11.62 -12.58 -30.59
C ARG A 528 -11.95 -11.26 -29.89
N PRO A 529 -11.81 -10.11 -30.57
CA PRO A 529 -12.11 -8.81 -29.97
C PRO A 529 -13.58 -8.59 -29.58
N GLN A 530 -14.52 -9.37 -30.12
CA GLN A 530 -15.95 -9.24 -29.85
C GLN A 530 -16.39 -10.09 -28.66
N ASP A 531 -17.32 -9.57 -27.87
CA ASP A 531 -17.96 -10.34 -26.79
C ASP A 531 -18.79 -11.50 -27.35
N LEU A 532 -18.85 -12.59 -26.59
CA LEU A 532 -19.57 -13.80 -26.95
C LEU A 532 -20.55 -14.20 -25.84
N ASP A 533 -21.85 -14.21 -26.18
CA ASP A 533 -22.86 -14.81 -25.31
C ASP A 533 -22.82 -16.35 -25.45
N LEU A 534 -22.57 -17.07 -24.36
CA LEU A 534 -22.46 -18.52 -24.34
C LEU A 534 -23.39 -19.14 -23.29
N ASN A 535 -24.15 -20.16 -23.70
CA ASN A 535 -24.93 -20.97 -22.77
C ASN A 535 -24.07 -22.07 -22.17
N VAL A 536 -23.63 -21.90 -20.92
CA VAL A 536 -22.79 -22.86 -20.19
C VAL A 536 -23.61 -23.82 -19.31
N CYS A 537 -24.91 -23.65 -19.28
CA CYS A 537 -25.82 -24.50 -18.48
C CYS A 537 -26.36 -25.74 -19.25
N LYS A 538 -26.03 -25.88 -20.54
CA LYS A 538 -26.48 -26.99 -21.37
C LYS A 538 -25.94 -28.31 -20.87
N THR A 539 -26.86 -29.28 -20.68
CA THR A 539 -26.52 -30.68 -20.38
C THR A 539 -26.42 -31.52 -21.66
N LYS A 540 -25.57 -32.55 -21.62
CA LYS A 540 -25.49 -33.51 -22.71
C LYS A 540 -26.84 -34.23 -22.81
N GLN A 541 -27.53 -34.18 -23.96
CA GLN A 541 -28.69 -35.01 -24.19
C GLN A 541 -28.27 -36.49 -24.24
N LEU A 542 -28.88 -37.30 -23.42
CA LEU A 542 -28.66 -38.74 -23.44
C LEU A 542 -29.26 -39.29 -24.74
N THR A 543 -28.43 -39.69 -25.70
CA THR A 543 -28.86 -40.46 -26.87
C THR A 543 -28.62 -41.95 -26.59
N ASN A 544 -29.52 -42.80 -26.99
CA ASN A 544 -29.44 -44.26 -26.82
C ASN A 544 -28.31 -44.94 -27.62
N HIS A 545 -27.54 -44.19 -28.41
CA HIS A 545 -26.33 -44.68 -29.10
C HIS A 545 -25.10 -44.64 -28.18
N ARG A 546 -24.73 -45.76 -27.60
CA ARG A 546 -23.41 -45.98 -27.02
C ARG A 546 -22.42 -46.10 -28.18
N SER A 547 -21.53 -45.17 -28.39
CA SER A 547 -20.34 -45.37 -29.20
C SER A 547 -19.42 -46.33 -28.44
N ALA A 548 -18.97 -47.39 -29.13
CA ALA A 548 -18.09 -48.42 -28.58
C ALA A 548 -16.64 -47.96 -28.38
N THR A 549 -16.30 -46.71 -28.69
CA THR A 549 -15.04 -46.06 -28.39
C THR A 549 -15.11 -45.52 -26.98
N GLY A 550 -14.29 -46.09 -26.11
CA GLY A 550 -14.23 -45.81 -24.70
C GLY A 550 -14.11 -44.32 -24.38
N ASP A 551 -14.65 -43.92 -23.24
CA ASP A 551 -14.47 -42.59 -22.67
C ASP A 551 -12.97 -42.28 -22.57
N GLU A 552 -12.41 -41.64 -23.57
CA GLU A 552 -11.17 -40.89 -23.38
C GLU A 552 -11.41 -39.96 -22.22
N LEU A 553 -10.52 -39.98 -21.23
CA LEU A 553 -10.51 -39.05 -20.11
C LEU A 553 -10.32 -37.63 -20.68
N VAL A 554 -11.40 -37.02 -21.08
CA VAL A 554 -11.43 -35.67 -21.64
C VAL A 554 -11.22 -34.70 -20.47
N GLN A 555 -10.05 -34.12 -20.34
CA GLN A 555 -9.75 -33.10 -19.34
C GLN A 555 -10.19 -31.73 -19.87
N LEU A 556 -10.70 -30.90 -18.96
CA LEU A 556 -10.87 -29.46 -19.20
C LEU A 556 -9.55 -28.75 -18.98
N GLN A 557 -9.32 -27.68 -19.73
CA GLN A 557 -8.25 -26.75 -19.42
C GLN A 557 -8.47 -26.16 -18.03
N ALA A 558 -7.38 -25.94 -17.29
CA ALA A 558 -7.46 -25.28 -15.99
C ALA A 558 -8.07 -23.89 -16.18
N PRO A 559 -9.11 -23.53 -15.41
CA PRO A 559 -9.67 -22.19 -15.49
C PRO A 559 -8.66 -21.16 -15.05
N MET A 560 -8.70 -19.98 -15.67
CA MET A 560 -7.90 -18.85 -15.26
C MET A 560 -8.39 -18.37 -13.88
N ASP A 561 -7.51 -18.38 -12.89
CA ASP A 561 -7.83 -17.88 -11.57
C ASP A 561 -8.03 -16.35 -11.60
N MET A 562 -9.14 -15.88 -11.01
CA MET A 562 -9.56 -14.49 -11.02
C MET A 562 -9.49 -13.95 -9.60
N SER A 563 -8.26 -13.62 -9.13
CA SER A 563 -8.06 -12.89 -7.87
C SER A 563 -8.69 -11.49 -7.96
N LEU A 564 -8.87 -10.82 -6.83
CA LEU A 564 -9.41 -9.47 -6.79
C LEU A 564 -8.58 -8.51 -7.66
N GLU A 565 -7.27 -8.52 -7.50
CA GLU A 565 -6.34 -7.66 -8.24
C GLU A 565 -6.49 -7.91 -9.74
N ARG A 566 -6.46 -9.17 -10.14
CA ARG A 566 -6.61 -9.53 -11.56
C ARG A 566 -7.97 -9.15 -12.13
N ALA A 567 -9.02 -9.25 -11.32
CA ALA A 567 -10.35 -8.83 -11.71
C ALA A 567 -10.43 -7.31 -11.96
N LEU A 568 -9.82 -6.50 -11.08
CA LEU A 568 -9.76 -5.04 -11.23
C LEU A 568 -8.96 -4.61 -12.46
N GLU A 569 -7.85 -5.29 -12.75
CA GLU A 569 -7.02 -5.06 -13.92
C GLU A 569 -7.71 -5.48 -15.23
N TYR A 570 -8.53 -6.54 -15.17
CA TYR A 570 -9.11 -7.17 -16.35
C TYR A 570 -10.34 -6.46 -16.91
N ILE A 571 -11.19 -5.88 -16.04
CA ILE A 571 -12.48 -5.30 -16.45
C ILE A 571 -12.34 -4.10 -17.37
N GLY A 572 -13.27 -3.99 -18.33
CA GLY A 572 -13.42 -2.84 -19.20
C GLY A 572 -14.37 -1.76 -18.64
N PRO A 573 -14.52 -0.63 -19.38
CA PRO A 573 -15.33 0.51 -18.92
C PRO A 573 -16.82 0.21 -18.72
N ASP A 574 -17.34 -0.81 -19.43
CA ASP A 574 -18.74 -1.26 -19.37
C ASP A 574 -18.94 -2.50 -18.49
N GLU A 575 -17.99 -2.80 -17.62
CA GLU A 575 -17.94 -3.97 -16.76
C GLU A 575 -17.79 -3.57 -15.29
N LEU A 576 -18.21 -4.47 -14.40
CA LEU A 576 -18.11 -4.31 -12.95
C LEU A 576 -17.52 -5.58 -12.33
N VAL A 577 -16.78 -5.41 -11.24
CA VAL A 577 -16.42 -6.49 -10.33
C VAL A 577 -17.46 -6.54 -9.22
N GLU A 578 -18.12 -7.66 -9.06
CA GLU A 578 -18.97 -7.99 -7.92
C GLU A 578 -18.12 -8.62 -6.83
N ILE A 579 -18.12 -8.02 -5.65
CA ILE A 579 -17.31 -8.39 -4.52
C ILE A 579 -18.20 -8.82 -3.37
N THR A 580 -17.97 -10.02 -2.89
CA THR A 580 -18.67 -10.60 -1.75
C THR A 580 -17.64 -11.24 -0.80
N PRO A 581 -17.99 -11.56 0.45
CA PRO A 581 -17.10 -12.27 1.35
C PRO A 581 -16.53 -13.58 0.78
N GLU A 582 -17.34 -14.29 -0.01
CA GLU A 582 -17.00 -15.61 -0.53
C GLU A 582 -16.45 -15.59 -1.96
N SER A 583 -16.85 -14.59 -2.79
CA SER A 583 -16.63 -14.65 -4.23
C SER A 583 -16.24 -13.30 -4.83
N VAL A 584 -15.41 -13.36 -5.88
CA VAL A 584 -15.15 -12.27 -6.82
C VAL A 584 -15.71 -12.67 -8.17
N ARG A 585 -16.66 -11.90 -8.71
CA ARG A 585 -17.31 -12.20 -9.98
C ARG A 585 -17.26 -10.98 -10.89
N LEU A 586 -17.14 -11.22 -12.18
CA LEU A 586 -17.17 -10.17 -13.19
C LEU A 586 -18.55 -10.13 -13.86
N ARG A 587 -19.04 -8.94 -14.16
CA ARG A 587 -20.31 -8.80 -14.88
C ARG A 587 -20.31 -7.65 -15.88
N LYS A 588 -21.07 -7.83 -16.95
CA LYS A 588 -21.31 -6.81 -17.95
C LYS A 588 -22.48 -5.92 -17.55
N LEU A 589 -22.35 -4.61 -17.74
CA LEU A 589 -23.46 -3.68 -17.59
C LEU A 589 -24.54 -3.95 -18.65
N SER A 590 -25.80 -3.95 -18.26
CA SER A 590 -26.87 -4.13 -19.23
C SER A 590 -26.93 -2.94 -20.21
N LYS A 591 -27.23 -3.21 -21.50
CA LYS A 591 -27.37 -2.17 -22.54
C LYS A 591 -28.31 -1.03 -22.16
N LYS A 592 -29.33 -1.30 -21.32
CA LYS A 592 -30.24 -0.27 -20.76
C LYS A 592 -29.54 0.66 -19.78
N LYS A 593 -28.56 0.18 -19.01
CA LYS A 593 -27.78 1.00 -18.06
C LYS A 593 -26.72 1.83 -18.78
N LEU A 594 -26.07 1.28 -19.82
CA LEU A 594 -25.13 2.02 -20.68
C LEU A 594 -25.79 3.18 -21.41
N ALA A 595 -26.99 2.99 -21.95
CA ALA A 595 -27.78 4.06 -22.60
C ALA A 595 -28.18 5.21 -21.66
N LYS A 596 -28.22 4.99 -20.36
CA LYS A 596 -28.43 6.03 -19.34
C LYS A 596 -27.13 6.77 -18.96
N GLN A 597 -25.98 6.13 -19.06
CA GLN A 597 -24.67 6.75 -18.80
C GLN A 597 -24.18 7.60 -19.97
N GLY A 598 -24.45 7.21 -21.23
CA GLY A 598 -24.05 7.94 -22.43
C GLY A 598 -24.95 9.12 -22.80
N LYS A 599 -25.97 9.46 -22.02
CA LYS A 599 -26.85 10.63 -22.22
C LYS A 599 -26.61 11.75 -21.20
N ARG A 600 -25.51 11.73 -20.49
CA ARG A 600 -25.10 12.78 -19.54
C ARG A 600 -23.75 13.38 -19.89
#